data_466990bfd73b4cf5ecb868a9a4c82d03
#
_entry.id   466990bfd73b4cf5ecb868a9a4c82d03
#
_cell.length_a   1.000
_cell.length_b   1.000
_cell.length_c   1.000
_cell.angle_alpha   90.00
_cell.angle_beta   90.00
_cell.angle_gamma   90.00
#
_symmetry.space_group_name_H-M   'P 1'
#
loop_
_entity.id
_entity.type
_entity.pdbx_description
1 polymer ?
#
loop_
_entity_poly.entity_id
_entity_poly.type
_entity_poly.pdbx_seq_one_letter_code
_entity_poly.pdbx_strand_id
1 'polypeptide(L)'
;MPDETARLYLRLAYSLDRRWRRKTGSRLVPWDLDPVRLPPLRTASDLDDALRRLAKRTREMPSGFRKEWLRDHLPTLRTLLAFLKGDVPTLPEQVRDFYGLPTRPASEEELEALRARVRRILHVSREEELQEAVEAWEQQYRVPRDAVVLTMDKLLREARRGSRRLFELPRAEHVRLVEMHRSRSTGYCQYTHDFQSTVKLNVDVPWTEPALRDMATHEAYPGHHVHQATREWEYLHGDFPREAAVSMAADPMGPVEEGLAENGMIFIHWDRSREDRLTVLLNRLRWGTEVNLAWMAYREEPRKELLRYAMRSGLVDWKQAVRDVNYAADKAWASYAWTYWYGASLVRRKYEKMDGDPAFFDVLYWRPYTVRLLEQAFRRL
;
A
#
# COMPACT_ATOMS: atom_id res chain seq x y z
N MET A 1 12.06 -25.09 11.02
CA MET A 1 11.42 -25.38 9.73
C MET A 1 9.92 -25.08 9.82
N PRO A 2 9.27 -24.57 8.76
CA PRO A 2 7.83 -24.33 8.78
C PRO A 2 7.06 -25.64 9.04
N ASP A 3 6.02 -25.57 9.86
CA ASP A 3 5.09 -26.69 10.06
C ASP A 3 4.25 -26.98 8.80
N GLU A 4 3.40 -27.99 8.83
CA GLU A 4 2.61 -28.37 7.65
C GLU A 4 1.62 -27.27 7.22
N THR A 5 1.09 -26.47 8.14
CA THR A 5 0.15 -25.37 7.84
C THR A 5 0.88 -24.26 7.10
N ALA A 6 2.05 -23.84 7.60
CA ALA A 6 2.89 -22.86 6.95
C ALA A 6 3.35 -23.33 5.56
N ARG A 7 3.75 -24.60 5.43
CA ARG A 7 4.11 -25.21 4.12
C ARG A 7 2.96 -25.15 3.12
N LEU A 8 1.73 -25.45 3.54
CA LEU A 8 0.56 -25.37 2.67
C LEU A 8 0.30 -23.94 2.20
N TYR A 9 0.33 -22.97 3.12
CA TYR A 9 0.13 -21.56 2.79
C TYR A 9 1.20 -21.05 1.82
N LEU A 10 2.48 -21.24 2.15
CA LEU A 10 3.60 -20.80 1.32
C LEU A 10 3.58 -21.44 -0.08
N ARG A 11 3.29 -22.75 -0.16
CA ARG A 11 3.13 -23.42 -1.46
C ARG A 11 1.98 -22.84 -2.29
N LEU A 12 0.85 -22.51 -1.65
CA LEU A 12 -0.27 -21.82 -2.30
C LEU A 12 0.16 -20.46 -2.80
N ALA A 13 0.72 -19.60 -1.94
CA ALA A 13 1.14 -18.24 -2.28
C ALA A 13 2.10 -18.22 -3.48
N TYR A 14 3.17 -19.01 -3.45
CA TYR A 14 4.14 -19.08 -4.56
C TYR A 14 3.58 -19.70 -5.84
N SER A 15 2.67 -20.67 -5.72
CA SER A 15 2.05 -21.29 -6.90
C SER A 15 1.04 -20.35 -7.55
N LEU A 16 0.32 -19.55 -6.75
CA LEU A 16 -0.56 -18.48 -7.22
C LEU A 16 0.27 -17.34 -7.87
N ASP A 17 1.37 -16.89 -7.24
CA ASP A 17 2.27 -15.87 -7.83
C ASP A 17 2.78 -16.28 -9.22
N ARG A 18 3.23 -17.52 -9.39
CA ARG A 18 3.70 -18.02 -10.68
C ARG A 18 2.62 -17.94 -11.76
N ARG A 19 1.37 -18.28 -11.43
CA ARG A 19 0.24 -18.24 -12.36
C ARG A 19 -0.22 -16.81 -12.60
N TRP A 20 -0.22 -15.99 -11.57
CA TRP A 20 -0.52 -14.57 -11.64
C TRP A 20 0.42 -13.85 -12.60
N ARG A 21 1.73 -14.06 -12.46
CA ARG A 21 2.74 -13.48 -13.38
C ARG A 21 2.49 -13.85 -14.85
N ARG A 22 2.10 -15.10 -15.10
CA ARG A 22 1.78 -15.54 -16.49
C ARG A 22 0.54 -14.84 -17.04
N LYS A 23 -0.43 -14.52 -16.18
CA LYS A 23 -1.71 -13.93 -16.57
C LYS A 23 -1.64 -12.41 -16.67
N THR A 24 -0.94 -11.73 -15.77
CA THR A 24 -0.94 -10.27 -15.61
C THR A 24 0.39 -9.60 -15.96
N GLY A 25 1.49 -10.36 -16.05
CA GLY A 25 2.84 -9.83 -16.21
C GLY A 25 3.47 -9.28 -14.91
N SER A 26 2.71 -9.22 -13.81
CA SER A 26 3.12 -8.62 -12.54
C SER A 26 3.35 -9.68 -11.45
N ARG A 27 4.07 -9.33 -10.40
CA ARG A 27 4.21 -10.18 -9.20
C ARG A 27 2.97 -10.09 -8.31
N LEU A 28 2.52 -11.24 -7.81
CA LEU A 28 1.56 -11.31 -6.72
C LEU A 28 2.26 -11.25 -5.36
N VAL A 29 3.45 -11.86 -5.24
CA VAL A 29 4.30 -11.86 -4.04
C VAL A 29 5.44 -10.87 -4.27
N PRO A 30 5.30 -9.60 -3.89
CA PRO A 30 6.35 -8.60 -4.02
C PRO A 30 7.46 -8.78 -2.98
N TRP A 31 7.12 -9.28 -1.78
CA TRP A 31 8.02 -9.42 -0.65
C TRP A 31 8.00 -10.82 -0.07
N ASP A 32 9.16 -11.27 0.36
CA ASP A 32 9.40 -12.57 0.91
C ASP A 32 10.56 -12.48 1.93
N LEU A 33 10.28 -12.73 3.20
CA LEU A 33 11.27 -12.67 4.27
C LEU A 33 12.12 -13.95 4.39
N ASP A 34 11.61 -15.08 3.85
CA ASP A 34 12.31 -16.36 3.86
C ASP A 34 11.91 -17.15 2.60
N PRO A 35 12.68 -17.04 1.52
CA PRO A 35 12.37 -17.72 0.26
C PRO A 35 12.48 -19.24 0.40
N VAL A 36 11.51 -19.85 1.03
CA VAL A 36 11.42 -21.30 1.17
C VAL A 36 11.21 -21.93 -0.21
N ARG A 37 12.18 -22.69 -0.67
CA ARG A 37 12.08 -23.45 -1.94
C ARG A 37 11.20 -24.67 -1.79
N LEU A 38 9.89 -24.46 -1.74
CA LEU A 38 8.91 -25.55 -1.72
C LEU A 38 8.54 -25.96 -3.16
N PRO A 39 8.36 -27.27 -3.40
CA PRO A 39 7.90 -27.72 -4.72
C PRO A 39 6.52 -27.15 -5.03
N PRO A 40 6.33 -26.59 -6.25
CA PRO A 40 5.09 -25.93 -6.62
C PRO A 40 3.93 -26.91 -6.76
N LEU A 41 2.72 -26.42 -6.51
CA LEU A 41 1.47 -27.06 -6.89
C LEU A 41 1.28 -26.93 -8.41
N ARG A 42 1.16 -28.07 -9.10
CA ARG A 42 1.24 -28.09 -10.59
C ARG A 42 -0.10 -27.88 -11.26
N THR A 43 -1.15 -28.47 -10.74
CA THR A 43 -2.50 -28.45 -11.33
C THR A 43 -3.45 -27.51 -10.57
N ALA A 44 -4.59 -27.17 -11.17
CA ALA A 44 -5.66 -26.45 -10.47
C ALA A 44 -6.25 -27.30 -9.33
N SER A 45 -6.34 -28.64 -9.53
CA SER A 45 -6.79 -29.56 -8.51
C SER A 45 -5.86 -29.57 -7.29
N ASP A 46 -4.52 -29.55 -7.51
CA ASP A 46 -3.56 -29.49 -6.40
C ASP A 46 -3.74 -28.23 -5.56
N LEU A 47 -4.05 -27.08 -6.21
CA LEU A 47 -4.31 -25.82 -5.53
C LEU A 47 -5.61 -25.87 -4.72
N ASP A 48 -6.69 -26.44 -5.29
CA ASP A 48 -7.96 -26.63 -4.58
C ASP A 48 -7.80 -27.55 -3.38
N ASP A 49 -7.07 -28.65 -3.54
CA ASP A 49 -6.81 -29.60 -2.46
C ASP A 49 -5.98 -28.98 -1.34
N ALA A 50 -4.94 -28.24 -1.69
CA ALA A 50 -4.11 -27.53 -0.72
C ALA A 50 -4.93 -26.47 0.03
N LEU A 51 -5.78 -25.73 -0.67
CA LEU A 51 -6.65 -24.71 -0.05
C LEU A 51 -7.70 -25.34 0.89
N ARG A 52 -8.32 -26.46 0.48
CA ARG A 52 -9.24 -27.21 1.36
C ARG A 52 -8.54 -27.71 2.63
N ARG A 53 -7.35 -28.29 2.47
CA ARG A 53 -6.53 -28.76 3.60
C ARG A 53 -6.14 -27.60 4.53
N LEU A 54 -5.69 -26.46 3.98
CA LEU A 54 -5.36 -25.26 4.75
C LEU A 54 -6.59 -24.79 5.54
N ALA A 55 -7.74 -24.67 4.90
CA ALA A 55 -8.98 -24.25 5.55
C ALA A 55 -9.43 -25.20 6.67
N LYS A 56 -9.27 -26.52 6.49
CA LYS A 56 -9.54 -27.54 7.54
C LYS A 56 -8.61 -27.33 8.73
N ARG A 57 -7.30 -27.27 8.49
CA ARG A 57 -6.29 -27.08 9.56
C ARG A 57 -6.50 -25.77 10.31
N THR A 58 -6.84 -24.68 9.60
CA THR A 58 -7.15 -23.39 10.24
C THR A 58 -8.33 -23.51 11.20
N ARG A 59 -9.40 -24.25 10.84
CA ARG A 59 -10.55 -24.46 11.73
C ARG A 59 -10.17 -25.25 12.99
N GLU A 60 -9.33 -26.28 12.83
CA GLU A 60 -8.89 -27.20 13.89
C GLU A 60 -7.81 -26.59 14.81
N MET A 61 -7.17 -25.50 14.38
CA MET A 61 -6.13 -24.80 15.15
C MET A 61 -6.68 -24.22 16.44
N PRO A 62 -5.91 -24.20 17.54
CA PRO A 62 -6.25 -23.46 18.75
C PRO A 62 -6.52 -21.99 18.48
N SER A 63 -7.38 -21.36 19.30
CA SER A 63 -7.64 -19.92 19.20
C SER A 63 -6.37 -19.11 19.46
N GLY A 64 -6.14 -18.06 18.67
CA GLY A 64 -4.95 -17.22 18.78
C GLY A 64 -4.71 -16.40 17.51
N PHE A 65 -3.70 -15.54 17.55
CA PHE A 65 -3.37 -14.61 16.46
C PHE A 65 -3.20 -15.35 15.11
N ARG A 66 -2.41 -16.42 15.07
CA ARG A 66 -2.14 -17.20 13.86
C ARG A 66 -3.40 -17.77 13.21
N LYS A 67 -4.33 -18.33 14.01
CA LYS A 67 -5.62 -18.84 13.51
C LYS A 67 -6.44 -17.73 12.87
N GLU A 68 -6.53 -16.61 13.55
CA GLU A 68 -7.31 -15.46 13.10
C GLU A 68 -6.70 -14.84 11.84
N TRP A 69 -5.38 -14.75 11.77
CA TRP A 69 -4.62 -14.30 10.61
C TRP A 69 -4.88 -15.20 9.38
N LEU A 70 -4.75 -16.50 9.53
CA LEU A 70 -5.05 -17.46 8.46
C LEU A 70 -6.51 -17.39 8.03
N ARG A 71 -7.44 -17.20 8.98
CA ARG A 71 -8.86 -17.05 8.68
C ARG A 71 -9.14 -15.87 7.76
N ASP A 72 -8.47 -14.75 7.98
CA ASP A 72 -8.60 -13.55 7.15
C ASP A 72 -8.02 -13.74 5.74
N HIS A 73 -6.99 -14.59 5.59
CA HIS A 73 -6.36 -14.86 4.29
C HIS A 73 -7.10 -15.91 3.43
N LEU A 74 -7.94 -16.75 4.02
CA LEU A 74 -8.66 -17.79 3.27
C LEU A 74 -9.57 -17.24 2.17
N PRO A 75 -10.36 -16.14 2.37
CA PRO A 75 -11.12 -15.52 1.28
C PRO A 75 -10.21 -15.06 0.13
N THR A 76 -9.12 -14.37 0.44
CA THR A 76 -8.14 -13.90 -0.55
C THR A 76 -7.63 -15.04 -1.42
N LEU A 77 -7.17 -16.14 -0.81
CA LEU A 77 -6.65 -17.30 -1.54
C LEU A 77 -7.71 -17.95 -2.44
N ARG A 78 -8.98 -18.00 -1.99
CA ARG A 78 -10.09 -18.53 -2.81
C ARG A 78 -10.38 -17.65 -4.01
N THR A 79 -10.49 -16.35 -3.78
CA THR A 79 -10.82 -15.37 -4.83
C THR A 79 -9.69 -15.25 -5.85
N LEU A 80 -8.42 -15.29 -5.42
CA LEU A 80 -7.26 -15.37 -6.32
C LEU A 80 -7.29 -16.66 -7.17
N LEU A 81 -7.59 -17.79 -6.56
CA LEU A 81 -7.67 -19.05 -7.29
C LEU A 81 -8.81 -19.05 -8.31
N ALA A 82 -9.99 -18.52 -7.97
CA ALA A 82 -11.12 -18.33 -8.88
C ALA A 82 -10.72 -17.42 -10.06
N PHE A 83 -10.11 -16.26 -9.78
CA PHE A 83 -9.60 -15.35 -10.80
C PHE A 83 -8.63 -16.03 -11.79
N LEU A 84 -7.72 -16.85 -11.28
CA LEU A 84 -6.76 -17.58 -12.11
C LEU A 84 -7.41 -18.70 -12.94
N LYS A 85 -8.54 -19.22 -12.52
CA LYS A 85 -9.36 -20.19 -13.28
C LYS A 85 -10.24 -19.54 -14.36
N GLY A 86 -10.41 -18.22 -14.32
CA GLY A 86 -11.21 -17.46 -15.29
C GLY A 86 -12.45 -16.80 -14.70
N ASP A 87 -12.80 -17.10 -13.45
CA ASP A 87 -13.91 -16.43 -12.74
C ASP A 87 -13.42 -15.09 -12.21
N VAL A 88 -13.58 -14.02 -12.99
CA VAL A 88 -13.15 -12.68 -12.59
C VAL A 88 -14.07 -12.16 -11.49
N PRO A 89 -13.57 -11.98 -10.25
CA PRO A 89 -14.40 -11.45 -9.17
C PRO A 89 -14.78 -10.00 -9.47
N THR A 90 -15.99 -9.61 -9.05
CA THR A 90 -16.44 -8.22 -9.11
C THR A 90 -15.55 -7.33 -8.26
N LEU A 91 -15.52 -6.03 -8.57
CA LEU A 91 -14.74 -5.06 -7.77
C LEU A 91 -15.10 -5.10 -6.27
N PRO A 92 -16.41 -5.14 -5.87
CA PRO A 92 -16.78 -5.31 -4.47
C PRO A 92 -16.27 -6.61 -3.82
N GLU A 93 -16.26 -7.72 -4.56
CA GLU A 93 -15.72 -8.99 -4.08
C GLU A 93 -14.22 -8.90 -3.86
N GLN A 94 -13.48 -8.28 -4.79
CA GLN A 94 -12.04 -8.06 -4.62
C GLN A 94 -11.74 -7.21 -3.38
N VAL A 95 -12.41 -6.08 -3.21
CA VAL A 95 -12.21 -5.19 -2.05
C VAL A 95 -12.48 -5.92 -0.74
N ARG A 96 -13.58 -6.68 -0.65
CA ARG A 96 -13.93 -7.45 0.53
C ARG A 96 -12.98 -8.61 0.79
N ASP A 97 -12.70 -9.42 -0.24
CA ASP A 97 -12.02 -10.70 -0.06
C ASP A 97 -10.49 -10.55 -0.04
N PHE A 98 -9.92 -9.57 -0.79
CA PHE A 98 -8.49 -9.33 -0.76
C PHE A 98 -8.07 -8.51 0.46
N TYR A 99 -8.87 -7.52 0.86
CA TYR A 99 -8.42 -6.51 1.81
C TYR A 99 -9.25 -6.43 3.11
N GLY A 100 -10.41 -7.08 3.16
CA GLY A 100 -11.30 -6.97 4.32
C GLY A 100 -11.86 -5.56 4.53
N LEU A 101 -11.99 -4.78 3.46
CA LEU A 101 -12.41 -3.38 3.49
C LEU A 101 -13.88 -3.19 3.11
N PRO A 102 -14.50 -2.03 3.49
CA PRO A 102 -15.83 -1.65 3.01
C PRO A 102 -15.86 -1.51 1.49
N THR A 103 -16.87 -2.11 0.86
CA THR A 103 -17.05 -2.14 -0.61
C THR A 103 -17.81 -0.93 -1.15
N ARG A 104 -17.52 0.25 -0.65
CA ARG A 104 -18.16 1.51 -1.04
C ARG A 104 -17.13 2.48 -1.63
N PRO A 105 -17.55 3.41 -2.50
CA PRO A 105 -16.69 4.48 -2.99
C PRO A 105 -16.30 5.44 -1.85
N ALA A 106 -15.33 6.32 -2.12
CA ALA A 106 -15.03 7.45 -1.26
C ALA A 106 -16.22 8.43 -1.27
N SER A 107 -16.53 9.02 -0.12
CA SER A 107 -17.61 10.00 -0.01
C SER A 107 -17.27 11.28 -0.79
N GLU A 108 -18.17 11.76 -1.63
CA GLU A 108 -18.01 13.05 -2.31
C GLU A 108 -17.92 14.21 -1.30
N GLU A 109 -18.60 14.09 -0.17
CA GLU A 109 -18.51 15.07 0.93
C GLU A 109 -17.08 15.10 1.53
N GLU A 110 -16.46 13.93 1.74
CA GLU A 110 -15.06 13.86 2.22
C GLU A 110 -14.09 14.45 1.19
N LEU A 111 -14.31 14.17 -0.12
CA LEU A 111 -13.47 14.73 -1.19
C LEU A 111 -13.63 16.25 -1.30
N GLU A 112 -14.86 16.76 -1.18
CA GLU A 112 -15.11 18.20 -1.18
C GLU A 112 -14.47 18.88 0.04
N ALA A 113 -14.53 18.27 1.21
CA ALA A 113 -13.85 18.78 2.40
C ALA A 113 -12.30 18.85 2.20
N LEU A 114 -11.73 17.88 1.49
CA LEU A 114 -10.29 17.90 1.13
C LEU A 114 -10.01 19.04 0.13
N ARG A 115 -10.81 19.19 -0.93
CA ARG A 115 -10.68 20.30 -1.90
C ARG A 115 -10.80 21.66 -1.22
N ALA A 116 -11.75 21.83 -0.32
CA ALA A 116 -11.91 23.07 0.45
C ALA A 116 -10.66 23.40 1.30
N ARG A 117 -9.99 22.39 1.85
CA ARG A 117 -8.72 22.56 2.57
C ARG A 117 -7.58 22.96 1.62
N VAL A 118 -7.48 22.32 0.45
CA VAL A 118 -6.51 22.65 -0.60
C VAL A 118 -6.72 24.12 -1.05
N ARG A 119 -7.96 24.51 -1.37
CA ARG A 119 -8.31 25.93 -1.72
C ARG A 119 -7.83 26.91 -0.66
N ARG A 120 -8.07 26.60 0.62
CA ARG A 120 -7.65 27.48 1.73
C ARG A 120 -6.14 27.64 1.80
N ILE A 121 -5.38 26.54 1.61
CA ILE A 121 -3.92 26.59 1.62
C ILE A 121 -3.39 27.38 0.42
N LEU A 122 -3.98 27.22 -0.75
CA LEU A 122 -3.55 27.91 -1.97
C LEU A 122 -4.11 29.34 -2.09
N HIS A 123 -5.00 29.76 -1.17
CA HIS A 123 -5.70 31.06 -1.20
C HIS A 123 -6.53 31.28 -2.48
N VAL A 124 -7.16 30.22 -2.97
CA VAL A 124 -8.03 30.24 -4.16
C VAL A 124 -9.48 30.43 -3.73
N SER A 125 -10.17 31.39 -4.34
CA SER A 125 -11.56 31.68 -4.00
C SER A 125 -12.57 30.90 -4.83
N ARG A 126 -12.25 30.64 -6.10
CA ARG A 126 -13.14 29.96 -7.05
C ARG A 126 -12.67 28.53 -7.35
N GLU A 127 -13.62 27.61 -7.44
CA GLU A 127 -13.32 26.18 -7.71
C GLU A 127 -12.66 25.99 -9.08
N GLU A 128 -13.05 26.80 -10.07
CA GLU A 128 -12.56 26.72 -11.44
C GLU A 128 -11.06 27.03 -11.56
N GLU A 129 -10.51 27.78 -10.59
CA GLU A 129 -9.10 28.17 -10.55
C GLU A 129 -8.23 27.16 -9.80
N LEU A 130 -8.84 26.19 -9.11
CA LEU A 130 -8.12 25.33 -8.17
C LEU A 130 -7.11 24.44 -8.86
N GLN A 131 -7.45 23.84 -10.01
CA GLN A 131 -6.55 23.01 -10.77
C GLN A 131 -5.32 23.79 -11.24
N GLU A 132 -5.53 24.98 -11.82
CA GLU A 132 -4.44 25.85 -12.28
C GLU A 132 -3.53 26.28 -11.12
N ALA A 133 -4.10 26.56 -9.94
CA ALA A 133 -3.33 26.91 -8.75
C ALA A 133 -2.48 25.72 -8.25
N VAL A 134 -3.00 24.50 -8.31
CA VAL A 134 -2.21 23.29 -7.98
C VAL A 134 -1.08 23.09 -9.00
N GLU A 135 -1.36 23.22 -10.29
CA GLU A 135 -0.34 23.10 -11.35
C GLU A 135 0.76 24.15 -11.20
N ALA A 136 0.40 25.42 -10.91
CA ALA A 136 1.34 26.50 -10.65
C ALA A 136 2.21 26.23 -9.41
N TRP A 137 1.60 25.73 -8.34
CA TRP A 137 2.32 25.32 -7.14
C TRP A 137 3.27 24.15 -7.41
N GLU A 138 2.84 23.09 -8.11
CA GLU A 138 3.71 21.99 -8.50
C GLU A 138 4.89 22.46 -9.37
N GLN A 139 4.65 23.39 -10.27
CA GLN A 139 5.71 23.97 -11.09
C GLN A 139 6.72 24.78 -10.26
N GLN A 140 6.26 25.55 -9.27
CA GLN A 140 7.12 26.34 -8.39
C GLN A 140 8.07 25.47 -7.56
N TYR A 141 7.60 24.32 -7.08
CA TYR A 141 8.39 23.41 -6.24
C TYR A 141 9.04 22.25 -7.01
N ARG A 142 9.02 22.33 -8.33
CA ARG A 142 9.59 21.29 -9.20
C ARG A 142 11.09 21.17 -9.02
N VAL A 143 11.52 19.94 -8.80
CA VAL A 143 12.94 19.59 -8.76
C VAL A 143 13.44 19.35 -10.20
N PRO A 144 14.53 19.98 -10.63
CA PRO A 144 15.17 19.68 -11.91
C PRO A 144 15.48 18.18 -12.02
N ARG A 145 15.25 17.60 -13.21
CA ARG A 145 15.36 16.14 -13.40
C ARG A 145 16.73 15.58 -12.99
N ASP A 146 17.81 16.29 -13.29
CA ASP A 146 19.18 15.94 -12.92
C ASP A 146 19.46 16.04 -11.41
N ALA A 147 18.65 16.78 -10.67
CA ALA A 147 18.74 16.93 -9.22
C ALA A 147 17.84 15.94 -8.43
N VAL A 148 16.90 15.24 -9.09
CA VAL A 148 15.91 14.38 -8.43
C VAL A 148 16.56 13.30 -7.54
N VAL A 149 17.56 12.59 -8.07
CA VAL A 149 18.23 11.50 -7.34
C VAL A 149 19.00 12.02 -6.13
N LEU A 150 19.74 13.11 -6.31
CA LEU A 150 20.51 13.73 -5.22
C LEU A 150 19.57 14.25 -4.11
N THR A 151 18.46 14.87 -4.52
CA THR A 151 17.45 15.35 -3.57
C THR A 151 16.83 14.18 -2.81
N MET A 152 16.41 13.12 -3.50
CA MET A 152 15.83 11.93 -2.87
C MET A 152 16.81 11.24 -1.92
N ASP A 153 18.08 11.11 -2.28
CA ASP A 153 19.10 10.52 -1.43
C ASP A 153 19.31 11.33 -0.13
N LYS A 154 19.32 12.68 -0.23
CA LYS A 154 19.33 13.55 0.95
C LYS A 154 18.11 13.32 1.84
N LEU A 155 16.91 13.30 1.25
CA LEU A 155 15.65 13.10 1.96
C LEU A 155 15.58 11.74 2.64
N LEU A 156 16.04 10.67 1.99
CA LEU A 156 16.15 9.33 2.60
C LEU A 156 17.02 9.34 3.85
N ARG A 157 18.19 10.01 3.82
CA ARG A 157 19.05 10.15 5.01
C ARG A 157 18.39 10.95 6.13
N GLU A 158 17.63 11.97 5.79
CA GLU A 158 16.88 12.79 6.76
C GLU A 158 15.72 12.01 7.37
N ALA A 159 14.92 11.32 6.55
CA ALA A 159 13.82 10.47 6.98
C ALA A 159 14.31 9.33 7.90
N ARG A 160 15.45 8.70 7.57
CA ARG A 160 16.12 7.71 8.42
C ARG A 160 16.44 8.25 9.81
N ARG A 161 16.97 9.50 9.89
CA ARG A 161 17.22 10.13 11.20
C ARG A 161 15.94 10.39 11.99
N GLY A 162 14.86 10.79 11.29
CA GLY A 162 13.53 10.95 11.89
C GLY A 162 12.99 9.63 12.44
N SER A 163 13.04 8.57 11.66
CA SER A 163 12.54 7.23 12.02
C SER A 163 13.32 6.59 13.18
N ARG A 164 14.64 6.81 13.27
CA ARG A 164 15.46 6.32 14.39
C ARG A 164 15.13 6.94 15.74
N ARG A 165 14.29 7.96 15.80
CA ARG A 165 13.73 8.48 17.05
C ARG A 165 12.50 7.70 17.51
N LEU A 166 11.87 6.97 16.58
CA LEU A 166 10.67 6.18 16.82
C LEU A 166 10.98 4.68 16.98
N PHE A 167 12.06 4.19 16.36
CA PHE A 167 12.41 2.78 16.28
C PHE A 167 13.89 2.53 16.56
N GLU A 168 14.18 1.44 17.25
CA GLU A 168 15.49 0.81 17.23
C GLU A 168 15.62 -0.07 15.99
N LEU A 169 16.15 0.50 14.92
CA LEU A 169 16.34 -0.23 13.67
C LEU A 169 17.58 -1.14 13.76
N PRO A 170 17.57 -2.33 13.11
CA PRO A 170 18.73 -3.20 13.02
C PRO A 170 19.97 -2.44 12.50
N ARG A 171 21.16 -2.73 13.04
CA ARG A 171 22.39 -2.03 12.63
C ARG A 171 22.72 -2.21 11.16
N ALA A 172 22.37 -3.36 10.59
CA ALA A 172 22.63 -3.69 9.20
C ALA A 172 21.59 -3.10 8.22
N GLU A 173 20.51 -2.43 8.73
CA GLU A 173 19.49 -1.90 7.87
C GLU A 173 20.02 -0.85 6.89
N HIS A 174 19.60 -0.97 5.62
CA HIS A 174 20.07 -0.10 4.57
C HIS A 174 19.08 0.02 3.43
N VAL A 175 18.95 1.24 2.90
CA VAL A 175 18.18 1.52 1.70
C VAL A 175 19.11 2.01 0.59
N ARG A 176 19.08 1.32 -0.54
CA ARG A 176 19.75 1.73 -1.77
C ARG A 176 18.75 2.43 -2.69
N LEU A 177 19.08 3.59 -3.21
CA LEU A 177 18.32 4.29 -4.24
C LEU A 177 18.78 3.87 -5.63
N VAL A 178 17.83 3.60 -6.54
CA VAL A 178 18.09 3.23 -7.94
C VAL A 178 17.12 3.99 -8.85
N GLU A 179 17.64 4.57 -9.89
CA GLU A 179 16.87 5.24 -10.94
C GLU A 179 16.06 4.24 -11.78
N MET A 180 14.90 4.68 -12.21
CA MET A 180 14.00 3.96 -13.07
C MET A 180 13.52 4.90 -14.18
N HIS A 181 13.43 4.39 -15.41
CA HIS A 181 12.97 5.13 -16.57
C HIS A 181 11.81 4.41 -17.24
N ARG A 182 10.96 5.17 -17.94
CA ARG A 182 9.84 4.65 -18.76
C ARG A 182 8.96 3.65 -18.02
N SER A 183 8.83 3.83 -16.71
CA SER A 183 8.01 2.99 -15.84
C SER A 183 6.58 3.52 -15.74
N ARG A 184 5.63 2.60 -15.54
CA ARG A 184 4.25 2.96 -15.17
C ARG A 184 4.14 3.38 -13.70
N SER A 185 5.02 2.87 -12.85
CA SER A 185 5.11 3.24 -11.44
C SER A 185 5.92 4.52 -11.26
N THR A 186 5.55 5.34 -10.30
CA THR A 186 6.29 6.53 -9.85
C THR A 186 7.53 6.14 -9.05
N GLY A 187 7.41 5.12 -8.20
CA GLY A 187 8.46 4.52 -7.42
C GLY A 187 7.93 3.31 -6.67
N TYR A 188 8.79 2.54 -6.05
CA TYR A 188 8.45 1.46 -5.14
C TYR A 188 9.65 0.97 -4.34
N CYS A 189 9.37 0.44 -3.15
CA CYS A 189 10.32 -0.27 -2.32
C CYS A 189 10.40 -1.74 -2.75
N GLN A 190 11.59 -2.23 -2.99
CA GLN A 190 11.88 -3.65 -3.14
C GLN A 190 12.69 -4.13 -1.95
N TYR A 191 12.05 -4.80 -1.01
CA TYR A 191 12.75 -5.40 0.12
C TYR A 191 13.55 -6.61 -0.34
N THR A 192 14.77 -6.69 0.21
CA THR A 192 15.65 -7.85 0.06
C THR A 192 15.95 -8.40 1.45
N HIS A 193 16.56 -9.51 1.66
CA HIS A 193 16.88 -9.99 3.01
C HIS A 193 17.94 -9.13 3.71
N ASP A 194 18.25 -9.46 4.95
CA ASP A 194 19.27 -8.81 5.77
C ASP A 194 18.98 -7.32 6.04
N PHE A 195 17.69 -7.00 6.27
CA PHE A 195 17.22 -5.65 6.58
C PHE A 195 17.54 -4.61 5.50
N GLN A 196 17.55 -5.03 4.23
CA GLN A 196 17.91 -4.16 3.12
C GLN A 196 16.76 -3.98 2.14
N SER A 197 16.69 -2.78 1.57
CA SER A 197 15.77 -2.45 0.49
C SER A 197 16.45 -1.72 -0.64
N THR A 198 15.84 -1.82 -1.81
CA THR A 198 16.12 -0.95 -2.95
C THR A 198 14.88 -0.11 -3.21
N VAL A 199 14.97 1.20 -3.01
CA VAL A 199 13.95 2.15 -3.47
C VAL A 199 14.25 2.48 -4.92
N LYS A 200 13.30 2.19 -5.80
CA LYS A 200 13.36 2.51 -7.22
C LYS A 200 12.52 3.74 -7.49
N LEU A 201 13.12 4.77 -8.06
CA LEU A 201 12.51 6.07 -8.31
C LEU A 201 12.45 6.35 -9.82
N ASN A 202 11.27 6.60 -10.34
CA ASN A 202 11.09 7.00 -11.74
C ASN A 202 11.45 8.49 -11.91
N VAL A 203 12.60 8.75 -12.50
CA VAL A 203 13.09 10.13 -12.73
C VAL A 203 12.43 10.83 -13.93
N ASP A 204 11.57 10.14 -14.68
CA ASP A 204 10.78 10.74 -15.75
C ASP A 204 9.50 11.43 -15.25
N VAL A 205 9.15 11.21 -13.96
CA VAL A 205 8.04 11.90 -13.29
C VAL A 205 8.45 13.33 -12.93
N PRO A 206 7.57 14.31 -13.10
CA PRO A 206 7.84 15.69 -12.72
C PRO A 206 7.71 15.87 -11.19
N TRP A 207 8.77 15.53 -10.46
CA TRP A 207 8.78 15.58 -9.00
C TRP A 207 8.82 16.99 -8.45
N THR A 208 8.03 17.25 -7.40
CA THR A 208 8.24 18.37 -6.48
C THR A 208 9.04 17.91 -5.27
N GLU A 209 9.73 18.83 -4.57
CA GLU A 209 10.47 18.46 -3.36
C GLU A 209 9.56 17.88 -2.26
N PRO A 210 8.36 18.47 -1.97
CA PRO A 210 7.43 17.85 -1.02
C PRO A 210 6.94 16.46 -1.43
N ALA A 211 6.74 16.20 -2.73
CA ALA A 211 6.39 14.86 -3.21
C ALA A 211 7.56 13.86 -3.07
N LEU A 212 8.81 14.30 -3.21
CA LEU A 212 9.97 13.44 -2.91
C LEU A 212 10.11 13.17 -1.41
N ARG A 213 9.72 14.11 -0.53
CA ARG A 213 9.64 13.86 0.92
C ARG A 213 8.63 12.80 1.25
N ASP A 214 7.45 12.89 0.67
CA ASP A 214 6.40 11.90 0.82
C ASP A 214 6.88 10.52 0.31
N MET A 215 7.46 10.46 -0.89
CA MET A 215 8.03 9.23 -1.45
C MET A 215 9.12 8.63 -0.54
N ALA A 216 9.99 9.44 0.05
CA ALA A 216 11.04 8.97 0.96
C ALA A 216 10.46 8.36 2.24
N THR A 217 9.38 8.94 2.76
CA THR A 217 8.71 8.44 3.96
C THR A 217 7.85 7.22 3.66
N HIS A 218 7.18 7.18 2.53
CA HIS A 218 6.33 6.08 2.11
C HIS A 218 7.16 4.82 1.80
N GLU A 219 8.14 4.95 0.90
CA GLU A 219 8.90 3.78 0.45
C GLU A 219 9.96 3.31 1.45
N ALA A 220 10.47 4.23 2.28
CA ALA A 220 11.56 3.88 3.17
C ALA A 220 11.30 4.16 4.65
N TYR A 221 11.40 5.41 5.12
CA TYR A 221 11.54 5.77 6.51
C TYR A 221 10.48 6.77 6.99
N PRO A 222 9.45 6.37 7.75
CA PRO A 222 9.23 5.09 8.42
C PRO A 222 8.37 4.06 7.66
N GLY A 223 8.13 4.21 6.37
CA GLY A 223 7.22 3.41 5.57
C GLY A 223 7.65 1.95 5.34
N HIS A 224 7.52 1.50 4.09
CA HIS A 224 7.66 0.09 3.73
C HIS A 224 8.97 -0.57 4.16
N HIS A 225 10.13 0.10 3.98
CA HIS A 225 11.41 -0.46 4.40
C HIS A 225 11.44 -0.75 5.91
N VAL A 226 11.09 0.24 6.75
CA VAL A 226 11.09 0.07 8.22
C VAL A 226 10.13 -1.04 8.62
N HIS A 227 8.93 -1.06 8.06
CA HIS A 227 7.94 -2.09 8.34
C HIS A 227 8.44 -3.50 7.97
N GLN A 228 9.09 -3.66 6.82
CA GLN A 228 9.64 -4.96 6.43
C GLN A 228 10.86 -5.35 7.30
N ALA A 229 11.71 -4.40 7.65
CA ALA A 229 12.87 -4.65 8.51
C ALA A 229 12.47 -5.08 9.92
N THR A 230 11.44 -4.45 10.52
CA THR A 230 10.90 -4.87 11.82
C THR A 230 10.22 -6.23 11.74
N ARG A 231 9.50 -6.53 10.66
CA ARG A 231 8.90 -7.85 10.42
C ARG A 231 9.94 -8.94 10.24
N GLU A 232 11.05 -8.68 9.52
CA GLU A 232 12.14 -9.64 9.39
C GLU A 232 12.82 -9.89 10.74
N TRP A 233 13.00 -8.85 11.55
CA TRP A 233 13.53 -9.00 12.91
C TRP A 233 12.65 -9.95 13.75
N GLU A 234 11.33 -9.73 13.77
CA GLU A 234 10.38 -10.58 14.47
C GLU A 234 10.33 -12.00 13.89
N TYR A 235 10.43 -12.14 12.57
CA TYR A 235 10.51 -13.43 11.91
C TYR A 235 11.72 -14.26 12.34
N LEU A 236 12.87 -13.60 12.55
CA LEU A 236 14.13 -14.26 12.93
C LEU A 236 14.22 -14.53 14.44
N HIS A 237 13.68 -13.67 15.29
CA HIS A 237 13.91 -13.66 16.73
C HIS A 237 12.65 -13.80 17.60
N GLY A 238 11.48 -13.54 17.05
CA GLY A 238 10.20 -13.54 17.75
C GLY A 238 9.31 -14.76 17.47
N ASP A 239 8.07 -14.69 17.98
CA ASP A 239 7.01 -15.66 17.70
C ASP A 239 6.16 -15.21 16.49
N PHE A 240 6.78 -15.14 15.33
CA PHE A 240 6.18 -14.70 14.09
C PHE A 240 5.62 -15.89 13.31
N PRO A 241 4.35 -15.84 12.86
CA PRO A 241 3.80 -16.91 12.01
C PRO A 241 4.61 -17.04 10.72
N ARG A 242 5.11 -18.23 10.44
CA ARG A 242 5.93 -18.48 9.23
C ARG A 242 5.21 -18.17 7.92
N GLU A 243 3.89 -18.27 7.90
CA GLU A 243 3.05 -17.88 6.76
C GLU A 243 3.17 -16.38 6.45
N ALA A 244 3.28 -15.56 7.47
CA ALA A 244 3.34 -14.11 7.34
C ALA A 244 4.72 -13.59 6.88
N ALA A 245 5.68 -14.48 6.61
CA ALA A 245 6.92 -14.12 5.92
C ALA A 245 6.70 -13.68 4.47
N VAL A 246 5.53 -13.98 3.89
CA VAL A 246 5.16 -13.63 2.52
C VAL A 246 4.04 -12.61 2.56
N SER A 247 4.21 -11.48 1.88
CA SER A 247 3.14 -10.53 1.56
C SER A 247 2.71 -10.68 0.10
N MET A 248 1.42 -10.62 -0.14
CA MET A 248 0.85 -10.62 -1.49
C MET A 248 0.33 -9.21 -1.82
N ALA A 249 0.31 -8.85 -3.10
CA ALA A 249 -0.31 -7.60 -3.53
C ALA A 249 -1.83 -7.59 -3.25
N ALA A 250 -2.50 -8.73 -3.42
CA ALA A 250 -3.86 -8.95 -2.93
C ALA A 250 -3.75 -9.61 -1.55
N ASP A 251 -3.82 -8.83 -0.47
CA ASP A 251 -3.52 -9.28 0.89
C ASP A 251 -4.33 -8.49 1.92
N PRO A 252 -4.96 -9.14 2.91
CA PRO A 252 -5.69 -8.42 3.97
C PRO A 252 -4.78 -7.60 4.90
N MET A 253 -3.46 -7.74 4.82
CA MET A 253 -2.49 -6.85 5.45
C MET A 253 -2.27 -5.56 4.65
N GLY A 254 -2.48 -5.58 3.34
CA GLY A 254 -2.19 -4.46 2.44
C GLY A 254 -2.72 -3.09 2.92
N PRO A 255 -3.97 -2.96 3.41
CA PRO A 255 -4.46 -1.70 3.94
C PRO A 255 -3.71 -1.17 5.16
N VAL A 256 -3.13 -2.05 5.97
CA VAL A 256 -2.30 -1.65 7.12
C VAL A 256 -0.92 -1.24 6.63
N GLU A 257 -0.33 -1.99 5.71
CA GLU A 257 0.97 -1.73 5.11
C GLU A 257 1.00 -0.40 4.34
N GLU A 258 0.00 -0.16 3.48
CA GLU A 258 -0.15 1.12 2.78
C GLU A 258 -0.54 2.25 3.74
N GLY A 259 -1.41 1.95 4.71
CA GLY A 259 -1.85 2.94 5.68
C GLY A 259 -0.73 3.47 6.57
N LEU A 260 0.24 2.64 6.96
CA LEU A 260 1.41 3.12 7.69
C LEU A 260 2.33 3.94 6.80
N ALA A 261 2.54 3.53 5.55
CA ALA A 261 3.39 4.23 4.59
C ALA A 261 2.84 5.63 4.25
N GLU A 262 1.53 5.73 3.97
CA GLU A 262 0.81 6.99 3.70
C GLU A 262 0.84 7.98 4.88
N ASN A 263 1.04 7.52 6.11
CA ASN A 263 1.17 8.39 7.28
C ASN A 263 2.64 8.67 7.66
N GLY A 264 3.60 8.24 6.85
CA GLY A 264 5.02 8.35 7.15
C GLY A 264 5.50 9.77 7.45
N MET A 265 5.09 10.76 6.63
CA MET A 265 5.41 12.17 6.88
C MET A 265 4.91 12.66 8.24
N ILE A 266 3.72 12.22 8.64
CA ILE A 266 3.08 12.60 9.88
C ILE A 266 3.81 12.01 11.08
N PHE A 267 4.20 10.75 11.00
CA PHE A 267 4.90 10.03 12.08
C PHE A 267 6.24 10.65 12.44
N ILE A 268 6.99 11.17 11.45
CA ILE A 268 8.25 11.86 11.70
C ILE A 268 8.11 13.39 11.74
N HIS A 269 6.87 13.90 11.79
CA HIS A 269 6.54 15.32 11.87
C HIS A 269 7.06 16.15 10.69
N TRP A 270 7.01 15.60 9.49
CA TRP A 270 7.35 16.32 8.27
C TRP A 270 6.15 17.02 7.61
N ASP A 271 4.97 16.91 8.17
CA ASP A 271 3.74 17.58 7.72
C ASP A 271 3.57 19.00 8.30
N ARG A 272 4.65 19.65 8.72
CA ARG A 272 4.57 20.95 9.42
C ARG A 272 4.56 22.16 8.50
N SER A 273 5.26 22.11 7.36
CA SER A 273 5.23 23.18 6.38
C SER A 273 3.88 23.26 5.66
N ARG A 274 3.63 24.40 5.02
CA ARG A 274 2.44 24.58 4.18
C ARG A 274 2.46 23.63 2.99
N GLU A 275 3.63 23.47 2.38
CA GLU A 275 3.90 22.65 1.19
C GLU A 275 3.72 21.15 1.49
N ASP A 276 4.26 20.71 2.61
CA ASP A 276 4.14 19.32 3.04
C ASP A 276 2.68 18.96 3.38
N ARG A 277 1.98 19.85 4.09
CA ARG A 277 0.54 19.67 4.35
C ARG A 277 -0.30 19.64 3.07
N LEU A 278 0.06 20.46 2.09
CA LEU A 278 -0.63 20.46 0.80
C LEU A 278 -0.40 19.13 0.07
N THR A 279 0.82 18.60 0.07
CA THR A 279 1.14 17.30 -0.52
C THR A 279 0.33 16.17 0.11
N VAL A 280 0.28 16.10 1.45
CA VAL A 280 -0.53 15.09 2.16
C VAL A 280 -2.01 15.19 1.78
N LEU A 281 -2.56 16.41 1.63
CA LEU A 281 -3.95 16.62 1.23
C LEU A 281 -4.20 16.23 -0.22
N LEU A 282 -3.29 16.57 -1.14
CA LEU A 282 -3.41 16.22 -2.56
C LEU A 282 -3.32 14.71 -2.77
N ASN A 283 -2.39 14.02 -2.11
CA ASN A 283 -2.30 12.57 -2.16
C ASN A 283 -3.60 11.93 -1.64
N ARG A 284 -4.09 12.40 -0.50
CA ARG A 284 -5.35 11.91 0.05
C ARG A 284 -6.53 12.10 -0.89
N LEU A 285 -6.63 13.26 -1.54
CA LEU A 285 -7.67 13.58 -2.52
C LEU A 285 -7.57 12.67 -3.74
N ARG A 286 -6.35 12.46 -4.25
CA ARG A 286 -6.07 11.61 -5.42
C ARG A 286 -6.43 10.14 -5.15
N TRP A 287 -6.08 9.58 -3.98
CA TRP A 287 -6.48 8.21 -3.62
C TRP A 287 -7.99 8.04 -3.53
N GLY A 288 -8.71 8.99 -2.94
CA GLY A 288 -10.18 8.95 -2.92
C GLY A 288 -10.78 9.06 -4.33
N THR A 289 -10.20 9.89 -5.18
CA THR A 289 -10.59 10.01 -6.60
C THR A 289 -10.36 8.70 -7.35
N GLU A 290 -9.23 8.01 -7.13
CA GLU A 290 -8.94 6.71 -7.76
C GLU A 290 -9.94 5.62 -7.33
N VAL A 291 -10.32 5.58 -6.05
CA VAL A 291 -11.39 4.69 -5.58
C VAL A 291 -12.68 4.93 -6.35
N ASN A 292 -13.07 6.21 -6.53
CA ASN A 292 -14.30 6.55 -7.24
C ASN A 292 -14.20 6.26 -8.75
N LEU A 293 -13.02 6.50 -9.35
CA LEU A 293 -12.78 6.13 -10.76
C LEU A 293 -12.91 4.62 -10.98
N ALA A 294 -12.34 3.80 -10.08
CA ALA A 294 -12.49 2.35 -10.16
C ALA A 294 -13.95 1.92 -10.01
N TRP A 295 -14.72 2.61 -9.15
CA TRP A 295 -16.14 2.36 -8.99
C TRP A 295 -16.96 2.76 -10.22
N MET A 296 -16.66 3.92 -10.83
CA MET A 296 -17.28 4.36 -12.10
C MET A 296 -16.93 3.41 -13.26
N ALA A 297 -15.66 2.99 -13.37
CA ALA A 297 -15.23 2.01 -14.37
C ALA A 297 -15.93 0.65 -14.19
N TYR A 298 -16.10 0.19 -12.96
CA TYR A 298 -16.86 -1.02 -12.64
C TYR A 298 -18.34 -0.91 -13.05
N ARG A 299 -18.93 0.28 -12.98
CA ARG A 299 -20.30 0.58 -13.45
C ARG A 299 -20.38 0.83 -14.94
N GLU A 300 -19.28 0.63 -15.67
CA GLU A 300 -19.19 0.83 -17.12
C GLU A 300 -19.53 2.26 -17.57
N GLU A 301 -19.27 3.26 -16.72
CA GLU A 301 -19.47 4.65 -17.08
C GLU A 301 -18.55 5.05 -18.26
N PRO A 302 -19.00 5.99 -19.13
CA PRO A 302 -18.22 6.36 -20.31
C PRO A 302 -16.83 6.90 -19.96
N ARG A 303 -15.80 6.45 -20.68
CA ARG A 303 -14.41 6.87 -20.46
C ARG A 303 -14.22 8.40 -20.39
N LYS A 304 -15.02 9.14 -21.18
CA LYS A 304 -14.98 10.61 -21.17
C LYS A 304 -15.36 11.18 -19.79
N GLU A 305 -16.34 10.57 -19.14
CA GLU A 305 -16.77 10.99 -17.80
C GLU A 305 -15.71 10.67 -16.75
N LEU A 306 -15.07 9.48 -16.84
CA LEU A 306 -13.96 9.11 -15.98
C LEU A 306 -12.80 10.12 -16.08
N LEU A 307 -12.41 10.48 -17.30
CA LEU A 307 -11.33 11.46 -17.53
C LEU A 307 -11.70 12.84 -16.96
N ARG A 308 -12.94 13.30 -17.18
CA ARG A 308 -13.41 14.57 -16.60
C ARG A 308 -13.40 14.53 -15.08
N TYR A 309 -13.87 13.43 -14.51
CA TYR A 309 -13.88 13.22 -13.06
C TYR A 309 -12.45 13.21 -12.49
N ALA A 310 -11.52 12.47 -13.10
CA ALA A 310 -10.11 12.42 -12.68
C ALA A 310 -9.49 13.81 -12.62
N MET A 311 -9.62 14.59 -13.68
CA MET A 311 -9.05 15.95 -13.75
C MET A 311 -9.65 16.88 -12.69
N ARG A 312 -10.97 16.92 -12.59
CA ARG A 312 -11.69 17.81 -11.67
C ARG A 312 -11.50 17.40 -10.21
N SER A 313 -11.70 16.13 -9.88
CA SER A 313 -11.71 15.65 -8.50
C SER A 313 -10.30 15.40 -7.96
N GLY A 314 -9.39 14.86 -8.80
CA GLY A 314 -8.00 14.59 -8.44
C GLY A 314 -7.08 15.81 -8.58
N LEU A 315 -7.54 16.90 -9.22
CA LEU A 315 -6.74 18.08 -9.53
C LEU A 315 -5.45 17.70 -10.28
N VAL A 316 -5.61 16.91 -11.34
CA VAL A 316 -4.50 16.36 -12.12
C VAL A 316 -4.60 16.80 -13.58
N ASP A 317 -3.45 16.81 -14.28
CA ASP A 317 -3.41 17.09 -15.70
C ASP A 317 -4.00 15.94 -16.55
N TRP A 318 -4.22 16.18 -17.83
CA TRP A 318 -4.73 15.19 -18.77
C TRP A 318 -3.88 13.90 -18.82
N LYS A 319 -2.57 14.03 -18.75
CA LYS A 319 -1.63 12.90 -18.79
C LYS A 319 -1.80 11.97 -17.58
N GLN A 320 -1.93 12.58 -16.41
CA GLN A 320 -2.18 11.83 -15.18
C GLN A 320 -3.59 11.23 -15.21
N ALA A 321 -4.62 11.99 -15.59
CA ALA A 321 -5.99 11.50 -15.71
C ALA A 321 -6.09 10.25 -16.60
N VAL A 322 -5.36 10.23 -17.72
CA VAL A 322 -5.31 9.04 -18.60
C VAL A 322 -4.67 7.84 -17.89
N ARG A 323 -3.63 8.04 -17.09
CA ARG A 323 -3.00 6.97 -16.30
C ARG A 323 -3.95 6.42 -15.24
N ASP A 324 -4.60 7.32 -14.50
CA ASP A 324 -5.52 6.97 -13.41
C ASP A 324 -6.74 6.20 -13.93
N VAL A 325 -7.32 6.65 -15.03
CA VAL A 325 -8.44 5.93 -15.68
C VAL A 325 -8.03 4.56 -16.24
N ASN A 326 -6.82 4.43 -16.78
CA ASN A 326 -6.30 3.12 -17.20
C ASN A 326 -6.08 2.17 -16.02
N TYR A 327 -5.58 2.68 -14.89
CA TYR A 327 -5.41 1.91 -13.66
C TYR A 327 -6.77 1.51 -13.07
N ALA A 328 -7.71 2.44 -13.00
CA ALA A 328 -9.07 2.21 -12.51
C ALA A 328 -9.86 1.17 -13.34
N ALA A 329 -9.54 1.02 -14.62
CA ALA A 329 -10.14 0.03 -15.50
C ALA A 329 -9.44 -1.35 -15.48
N ASP A 330 -8.31 -1.48 -14.76
CA ASP A 330 -7.56 -2.73 -14.69
C ASP A 330 -8.23 -3.71 -13.72
N LYS A 331 -8.79 -4.80 -14.23
CA LYS A 331 -9.52 -5.81 -13.45
C LYS A 331 -8.69 -6.54 -12.40
N ALA A 332 -7.37 -6.48 -12.49
CA ALA A 332 -6.46 -7.11 -11.53
C ALA A 332 -6.02 -6.15 -10.42
N TRP A 333 -6.02 -4.83 -10.69
CA TRP A 333 -5.38 -3.85 -9.82
C TRP A 333 -6.30 -2.74 -9.32
N ALA A 334 -7.45 -2.49 -9.95
CA ALA A 334 -8.35 -1.39 -9.59
C ALA A 334 -8.75 -1.38 -8.10
N SER A 335 -8.96 -2.57 -7.51
CA SER A 335 -9.31 -2.71 -6.08
C SER A 335 -8.20 -2.27 -5.13
N TYR A 336 -6.94 -2.17 -5.60
CA TYR A 336 -5.81 -1.78 -4.76
C TYR A 336 -5.89 -0.34 -4.25
N ALA A 337 -6.57 0.57 -4.97
CA ALA A 337 -6.81 1.96 -4.55
C ALA A 337 -7.49 2.06 -3.15
N TRP A 338 -8.28 1.04 -2.77
CA TRP A 338 -8.89 0.97 -1.44
C TRP A 338 -7.87 0.84 -0.31
N THR A 339 -6.72 0.21 -0.56
CA THR A 339 -5.67 0.04 0.45
C THR A 339 -5.10 1.38 0.88
N TYR A 340 -4.85 2.29 -0.06
CA TYR A 340 -4.40 3.65 0.21
C TYR A 340 -5.48 4.47 0.93
N TRP A 341 -6.66 4.57 0.34
CA TRP A 341 -7.72 5.44 0.86
C TRP A 341 -8.19 5.04 2.26
N TYR A 342 -8.58 3.77 2.42
CA TYR A 342 -9.10 3.27 3.70
C TYR A 342 -7.98 2.96 4.69
N GLY A 343 -6.84 2.45 4.22
CA GLY A 343 -5.69 2.14 5.05
C GLY A 343 -5.11 3.38 5.71
N ALA A 344 -4.87 4.46 4.94
CA ALA A 344 -4.40 5.73 5.49
C ALA A 344 -5.33 6.27 6.58
N SER A 345 -6.64 6.24 6.35
CA SER A 345 -7.63 6.67 7.33
C SER A 345 -7.67 5.78 8.58
N LEU A 346 -7.55 4.46 8.39
CA LEU A 346 -7.55 3.49 9.49
C LEU A 346 -6.38 3.76 10.43
N VAL A 347 -5.17 3.80 9.88
CA VAL A 347 -3.94 4.00 10.64
C VAL A 347 -3.91 5.39 11.29
N ARG A 348 -4.30 6.44 10.54
CA ARG A 348 -4.34 7.81 11.04
C ARG A 348 -5.23 7.96 12.28
N ARG A 349 -6.46 7.42 12.24
CA ARG A 349 -7.37 7.48 13.40
C ARG A 349 -6.82 6.77 14.64
N LYS A 350 -6.04 5.69 14.46
CA LYS A 350 -5.38 5.01 15.59
C LYS A 350 -4.25 5.85 16.17
N TYR A 351 -3.44 6.46 15.30
CA TYR A 351 -2.38 7.37 15.71
C TYR A 351 -2.91 8.56 16.51
N GLU A 352 -3.94 9.24 15.98
CA GLU A 352 -4.59 10.39 16.62
C GLU A 352 -5.24 10.01 17.96
N LYS A 353 -5.87 8.83 18.05
CA LYS A 353 -6.47 8.34 19.31
C LYS A 353 -5.42 8.12 20.41
N MET A 354 -4.21 7.73 20.05
CA MET A 354 -3.12 7.50 20.98
C MET A 354 -2.26 8.76 21.23
N ASP A 355 -2.63 9.90 20.64
CA ASP A 355 -1.94 11.19 20.82
C ASP A 355 -0.41 11.11 20.59
N GLY A 356 0.01 10.28 19.63
CA GLY A 356 1.44 10.08 19.30
C GLY A 356 2.22 9.24 20.30
N ASP A 357 1.55 8.50 21.21
CA ASP A 357 2.21 7.60 22.15
C ASP A 357 3.11 6.60 21.39
N PRO A 358 4.40 6.45 21.77
CA PRO A 358 5.32 5.47 21.18
C PRO A 358 4.78 4.04 21.13
N ALA A 359 3.93 3.63 22.07
CA ALA A 359 3.27 2.33 22.07
C ALA A 359 2.42 2.07 20.82
N PHE A 360 2.00 3.14 20.11
CA PHE A 360 1.36 3.01 18.82
C PHE A 360 2.26 2.29 17.79
N PHE A 361 3.53 2.66 17.75
CA PHE A 361 4.50 2.09 16.81
C PHE A 361 4.84 0.64 17.18
N ASP A 362 4.93 0.32 18.46
CA ASP A 362 5.15 -1.06 18.95
C ASP A 362 4.01 -1.98 18.52
N VAL A 363 2.76 -1.49 18.55
CA VAL A 363 1.63 -2.27 18.04
C VAL A 363 1.67 -2.38 16.52
N LEU A 364 1.88 -1.28 15.80
CA LEU A 364 1.68 -1.22 14.36
C LEU A 364 2.74 -1.97 13.55
N TYR A 365 4.02 -1.89 13.96
CA TYR A 365 5.15 -2.33 13.13
C TYR A 365 5.63 -3.75 13.39
N TRP A 366 5.44 -4.27 14.61
CA TRP A 366 6.03 -5.54 15.03
C TRP A 366 5.18 -6.78 14.69
N ARG A 367 3.94 -6.61 14.24
CA ARG A 367 3.06 -7.73 13.90
C ARG A 367 2.41 -7.59 12.54
N PRO A 368 2.18 -8.69 11.80
CA PRO A 368 1.55 -8.69 10.49
C PRO A 368 0.02 -8.57 10.62
N TYR A 369 -0.46 -7.38 10.96
CA TYR A 369 -1.89 -7.17 11.17
C TYR A 369 -2.68 -7.14 9.86
N THR A 370 -3.76 -7.89 9.81
CA THR A 370 -4.90 -7.61 8.91
C THR A 370 -5.72 -6.45 9.49
N VAL A 371 -6.59 -5.84 8.67
CA VAL A 371 -7.48 -4.75 9.13
C VAL A 371 -8.25 -5.15 10.40
N ARG A 372 -8.85 -6.33 10.39
CA ARG A 372 -9.64 -6.84 11.53
C ARG A 372 -8.80 -7.08 12.77
N LEU A 373 -7.61 -7.64 12.62
CA LEU A 373 -6.70 -7.88 13.75
C LEU A 373 -6.16 -6.59 14.34
N LEU A 374 -5.85 -5.59 13.50
CA LEU A 374 -5.45 -4.27 13.96
C LEU A 374 -6.58 -3.60 14.77
N GLU A 375 -7.81 -3.64 14.26
CA GLU A 375 -8.97 -3.11 14.99
C GLU A 375 -9.15 -3.80 16.35
N GLN A 376 -8.92 -5.11 16.43
CA GLN A 376 -9.00 -5.85 17.71
C GLN A 376 -7.87 -5.48 18.67
N ALA A 377 -6.64 -5.29 18.17
CA ALA A 377 -5.50 -4.88 18.99
C ALA A 377 -5.77 -3.53 19.65
N PHE A 378 -6.21 -2.53 18.87
CA PHE A 378 -6.50 -1.18 19.37
C PHE A 378 -7.80 -1.03 20.20
N ARG A 379 -8.64 -2.06 20.28
CA ARG A 379 -9.78 -2.07 21.25
C ARG A 379 -9.34 -2.46 22.65
N ARG A 380 -8.19 -3.08 22.79
CA ARG A 380 -7.65 -3.57 24.07
C ARG A 380 -6.69 -2.57 24.72
N LEU A 381 -6.29 -1.54 23.99
CA LEU A 381 -5.55 -0.36 24.44
C LEU A 381 -6.52 0.78 24.81
#